data_b94cc86c3104c2c0ac0c9851877d1cdc
#
_entry.id   b94cc86c3104c2c0ac0c9851877d1cdc
#
_cell.length_a   1.000
_cell.length_b   1.000
_cell.length_c   1.000
_cell.angle_alpha   90.00
_cell.angle_beta   90.00
_cell.angle_gamma   90.00
#
_symmetry.space_group_name_H-M   'P 1'
#
loop_
_entity.id
_entity.type
_entity.pdbx_description
1 polymer ?
#
loop_
_entity_poly.entity_id
_entity_poly.type
_entity_poly.pdbx_seq_one_letter_code
_entity_poly.pdbx_strand_id
1 'polypeptide(L)'
;DYKVYFNDGTQIEFYANGDWEEVKTRTQAVPAKLIPNGIAQYVKKTYPQTDIYKIQKKRYGYEVELANGLDLEFNAKGQFLRIDD
;
A
#
# COMPACT_ATOMS: atom_id res chain seq x y z
N ASP A 1 18.30 -1.33 -5.34
CA ASP A 1 16.83 -1.39 -5.52
C ASP A 1 16.54 -1.61 -6.99
N TYR A 2 15.46 -2.31 -7.28
CA TYR A 2 15.07 -2.56 -8.67
C TYR A 2 13.54 -2.60 -8.75
N LYS A 3 13.03 -2.33 -9.97
CA LYS A 3 11.59 -2.30 -10.25
C LYS A 3 11.22 -3.38 -11.25
N VAL A 4 10.04 -3.96 -11.07
CA VAL A 4 9.44 -4.90 -12.01
C VAL A 4 8.11 -4.30 -12.47
N TYR A 5 7.89 -4.33 -13.79
CA TYR A 5 6.67 -3.80 -14.41
C TYR A 5 5.88 -4.96 -14.99
N PHE A 6 4.58 -4.98 -14.73
CA PHE A 6 3.67 -5.99 -15.24
C PHE A 6 2.80 -5.42 -16.36
N ASN A 7 2.25 -6.30 -17.19
CA ASN A 7 1.45 -5.88 -18.34
C ASN A 7 0.19 -5.09 -17.96
N ASP A 8 -0.34 -5.32 -16.77
CA ASP A 8 -1.54 -4.63 -16.29
C ASP A 8 -1.26 -3.26 -15.68
N GLY A 9 0.01 -2.81 -15.74
CA GLY A 9 0.42 -1.54 -15.17
C GLY A 9 0.89 -1.60 -13.73
N THR A 10 0.86 -2.78 -13.11
CA THR A 10 1.38 -2.96 -11.76
C THR A 10 2.89 -2.79 -11.76
N GLN A 11 3.42 -2.08 -10.77
CA GLN A 11 4.84 -1.92 -10.54
C GLN A 11 5.17 -2.41 -9.14
N ILE A 12 6.26 -3.15 -9.00
CA ILE A 12 6.77 -3.53 -7.68
C ILE A 12 8.22 -3.09 -7.61
N GLU A 13 8.54 -2.32 -6.58
CA GLU A 13 9.90 -1.91 -6.29
C GLU A 13 10.43 -2.76 -5.15
N PHE A 14 11.66 -3.27 -5.33
CA PHE A 14 12.29 -4.18 -4.37
C PHE A 14 13.53 -3.55 -3.79
N TYR A 15 13.80 -3.86 -2.52
CA TYR A 15 15.12 -3.63 -1.94
C TYR A 15 16.13 -4.60 -2.53
N ALA A 16 17.42 -4.30 -2.34
CA ALA A 16 18.48 -5.15 -2.84
C ALA A 16 18.41 -6.58 -2.29
N ASN A 17 17.84 -6.77 -1.09
CA ASN A 17 17.72 -8.09 -0.47
C ASN A 17 16.55 -8.92 -1.00
N GLY A 18 15.76 -8.36 -1.93
CA GLY A 18 14.64 -9.08 -2.53
C GLY A 18 13.28 -8.83 -1.89
N ASP A 19 13.22 -8.16 -0.73
CA ASP A 19 11.94 -7.78 -0.12
C ASP A 19 11.32 -6.64 -0.93
N TRP A 20 9.98 -6.62 -1.05
CA TRP A 20 9.34 -5.50 -1.72
C TRP A 20 9.35 -4.26 -0.83
N GLU A 21 9.51 -3.12 -1.48
CA GLU A 21 9.45 -1.81 -0.83
C GLU A 21 8.15 -1.10 -1.15
N GLU A 22 7.70 -1.18 -2.42
CA GLU A 22 6.49 -0.50 -2.86
C GLU A 22 5.77 -1.37 -3.87
N VAL A 23 4.44 -1.44 -3.74
CA VAL A 23 3.57 -2.07 -4.75
C VAL A 23 2.57 -1.03 -5.19
N LYS A 24 2.52 -0.75 -6.48
CA LYS A 24 1.65 0.27 -7.06
C LYS A 24 0.86 -0.34 -8.22
N THR A 25 -0.46 -0.19 -8.16
CA THR A 25 -1.35 -0.64 -9.23
C THR A 25 -1.99 0.55 -9.90
N ARG A 26 -2.68 0.33 -11.02
CA ARG A 26 -3.34 1.40 -11.76
C ARG A 26 -4.84 1.20 -11.93
N THR A 27 -5.26 -0.05 -12.06
CA THR A 27 -6.63 -0.38 -12.43
C THR A 27 -7.26 -1.39 -11.49
N GLN A 28 -6.56 -1.83 -10.45
CA GLN A 28 -7.06 -2.86 -9.55
C GLN A 28 -6.42 -2.69 -8.18
N ALA A 29 -7.02 -3.33 -7.17
CA ALA A 29 -6.50 -3.27 -5.82
C ALA A 29 -5.17 -4.00 -5.70
N VAL A 30 -4.31 -3.52 -4.81
CA VAL A 30 -3.11 -4.25 -4.41
C VAL A 30 -3.56 -5.61 -3.83
N PRO A 31 -2.91 -6.72 -4.19
CA PRO A 31 -3.29 -8.04 -3.66
C PRO A 31 -3.37 -8.04 -2.13
N ALA A 32 -4.47 -8.58 -1.61
CA ALA A 32 -4.75 -8.55 -0.18
C ALA A 32 -3.64 -9.18 0.66
N LYS A 33 -2.99 -10.22 0.14
CA LYS A 33 -1.93 -10.91 0.88
C LYS A 33 -0.71 -10.06 1.12
N LEU A 34 -0.56 -8.94 0.40
CA LEU A 34 0.56 -8.02 0.59
C LEU A 34 0.22 -6.91 1.60
N ILE A 35 -1.03 -6.82 2.03
CA ILE A 35 -1.48 -5.77 2.93
C ILE A 35 -1.52 -6.32 4.36
N PRO A 36 -0.83 -5.70 5.32
CA PRO A 36 -0.96 -6.08 6.73
C PRO A 36 -2.42 -6.02 7.18
N ASN A 37 -2.82 -7.00 7.99
CA ASN A 37 -4.24 -7.15 8.40
C ASN A 37 -4.81 -5.89 9.03
N GLY A 38 -4.06 -5.22 9.89
CA GLY A 38 -4.55 -4.00 10.55
C GLY A 38 -4.88 -2.90 9.56
N ILE A 39 -4.05 -2.76 8.52
CA ILE A 39 -4.28 -1.77 7.47
C ILE A 39 -5.51 -2.13 6.66
N ALA A 40 -5.62 -3.40 6.24
CA ALA A 40 -6.75 -3.87 5.45
C ALA A 40 -8.06 -3.67 6.20
N GLN A 41 -8.09 -4.00 7.49
CA GLN A 41 -9.28 -3.86 8.31
C GLN A 41 -9.67 -2.39 8.50
N TYR A 42 -8.69 -1.52 8.75
CA TYR A 42 -8.96 -0.10 8.90
C TYR A 42 -9.58 0.49 7.64
N VAL A 43 -8.98 0.20 6.49
CA VAL A 43 -9.46 0.74 5.21
C VAL A 43 -10.85 0.20 4.90
N LYS A 44 -11.08 -1.08 5.09
CA LYS A 44 -12.38 -1.70 4.83
C LYS A 44 -13.48 -1.09 5.70
N LYS A 45 -13.17 -0.80 6.96
CA LYS A 45 -14.13 -0.23 7.90
C LYS A 45 -14.37 1.25 7.65
N THR A 46 -13.30 2.01 7.36
CA THR A 46 -13.37 3.47 7.29
C THR A 46 -13.71 3.96 5.89
N TYR A 47 -13.21 3.26 4.85
CA TYR A 47 -13.40 3.64 3.45
C TYR A 47 -13.89 2.43 2.64
N PRO A 48 -15.08 1.90 2.92
CA PRO A 48 -15.56 0.65 2.32
C PRO A 48 -15.77 0.74 0.81
N GLN A 49 -15.82 1.94 0.24
CA GLN A 49 -16.11 2.15 -1.18
C GLN A 49 -14.84 2.29 -2.03
N THR A 50 -13.67 2.18 -1.43
CA THR A 50 -12.44 2.41 -2.18
C THR A 50 -11.40 1.33 -1.87
N ASP A 51 -10.52 1.10 -2.85
CA ASP A 51 -9.47 0.08 -2.74
C ASP A 51 -8.10 0.72 -2.49
N ILE A 52 -7.16 -0.09 -2.03
CA ILE A 52 -5.76 0.33 -1.89
C ILE A 52 -5.08 0.11 -3.24
N TYR A 53 -4.55 1.18 -3.82
CA TYR A 53 -3.86 1.16 -5.10
C TYR A 53 -2.34 1.27 -4.97
N LYS A 54 -1.83 1.59 -3.78
CA LYS A 54 -0.40 1.60 -3.53
C LYS A 54 -0.14 1.32 -2.06
N ILE A 55 0.90 0.53 -1.77
CA ILE A 55 1.42 0.38 -0.42
C ILE A 55 2.93 0.51 -0.49
N GLN A 56 3.49 1.29 0.44
CA GLN A 56 4.92 1.56 0.50
C GLN A 56 5.41 1.41 1.93
N LYS A 57 6.54 0.73 2.09
CA LYS A 57 7.19 0.61 3.39
C LYS A 57 7.96 1.89 3.68
N LYS A 58 7.81 2.42 4.89
CA LYS A 58 8.48 3.61 5.38
C LYS A 58 9.20 3.27 6.68
N ARG A 59 10.05 4.18 7.15
CA ARG A 59 10.72 3.99 8.44
C ARG A 59 9.73 3.81 9.58
N TYR A 60 8.65 4.60 9.58
CA TYR A 60 7.64 4.58 10.63
C TYR A 60 6.63 3.44 10.49
N GLY A 61 6.61 2.77 9.34
CA GLY A 61 5.66 1.73 9.05
C GLY A 61 5.28 1.69 7.58
N TYR A 62 4.07 2.16 7.26
CA TYR A 62 3.54 2.06 5.91
C TYR A 62 2.79 3.31 5.50
N GLU A 63 2.83 3.60 4.20
CA GLU A 63 1.93 4.56 3.59
C GLU A 63 1.12 3.84 2.52
N VAL A 64 -0.20 4.07 2.51
CA VAL A 64 -1.06 3.52 1.46
C VAL A 64 -1.77 4.64 0.74
N GLU A 65 -1.94 4.47 -0.56
CA GLU A 65 -2.76 5.37 -1.38
C GLU A 65 -4.02 4.64 -1.78
N LEU A 66 -5.16 5.28 -1.56
CA LEU A 66 -6.46 4.73 -1.93
C LEU A 66 -6.82 5.16 -3.34
N ALA A 67 -7.73 4.42 -3.98
CA ALA A 67 -8.20 4.75 -5.32
C ALA A 67 -8.84 6.14 -5.39
N ASN A 68 -9.36 6.65 -4.28
CA ASN A 68 -9.96 7.99 -4.22
C ASN A 68 -8.93 9.12 -4.04
N GLY A 69 -7.63 8.79 -4.01
CA GLY A 69 -6.57 9.78 -3.92
C GLY A 69 -6.07 10.09 -2.52
N LEU A 70 -6.70 9.54 -1.48
CA LEU A 70 -6.22 9.76 -0.11
C LEU A 70 -4.96 8.94 0.16
N ASP A 71 -4.02 9.54 0.87
CA ASP A 71 -2.83 8.87 1.39
C ASP A 71 -2.96 8.72 2.89
N LEU A 72 -2.78 7.50 3.38
CA LEU A 72 -2.91 7.18 4.80
C LEU A 72 -1.59 6.64 5.32
N GLU A 73 -1.20 7.06 6.54
CA GLU A 73 0.01 6.57 7.19
C GLU A 73 -0.35 5.65 8.35
N PHE A 74 0.40 4.55 8.44
CA PHE A 74 0.25 3.53 9.48
C PHE A 74 1.60 3.23 10.10
N ASN A 75 1.62 2.86 11.38
CA ASN A 75 2.87 2.42 12.01
C ASN A 75 3.21 0.98 11.60
N ALA A 76 4.34 0.47 12.08
CA ALA A 76 4.80 -0.87 11.72
C ALA A 76 3.87 -1.97 12.18
N LYS A 77 3.00 -1.72 13.16
CA LYS A 77 2.00 -2.67 13.64
C LYS A 77 0.70 -2.60 12.85
N GLY A 78 0.62 -1.72 11.85
CA GLY A 78 -0.59 -1.56 11.06
C GLY A 78 -1.65 -0.69 11.71
N GLN A 79 -1.29 0.12 12.70
CA GLN A 79 -2.21 1.04 13.36
C GLN A 79 -2.19 2.38 12.64
N PHE A 80 -3.35 2.97 12.44
CA PHE A 80 -3.50 4.24 11.73
C PHE A 80 -2.84 5.39 12.49
N LEU A 81 -2.08 6.20 11.79
CA LEU A 81 -1.43 7.38 12.34
C LEU A 81 -2.12 8.68 11.91
N ARG A 82 -2.25 8.89 10.62
CA ARG A 82 -2.80 10.14 10.08
C ARG A 82 -3.08 10.05 8.60
N ILE A 83 -3.85 10.99 8.11
CA ILE A 83 -3.98 11.24 6.68
C ILE A 83 -2.81 12.12 6.28
N ASP A 84 -2.10 11.74 5.23
CA ASP A 84 -0.98 12.51 4.71
C ASP A 84 -1.50 13.42 3.59
N ASP A 85 -1.51 14.70 3.87
CA ASP A 85 -1.87 15.69 2.87
C ASP A 85 -0.63 16.07 2.06
#